data_7c9a31848f54e74bcb3ad315020ca1de
#
_entry.id   7c9a31848f54e74bcb3ad315020ca1de
#
_cell.length_a   1.000
_cell.length_b   1.000
_cell.length_c   1.000
_cell.angle_alpha   90.00
_cell.angle_beta   90.00
_cell.angle_gamma   90.00
#
_symmetry.space_group_name_H-M   'P 1'
#
loop_
_entity.id
_entity.type
_entity.pdbx_description
1 polymer ?
#
loop_
_entity_poly.entity_id
_entity_poly.type
_entity_poly.pdbx_seq_one_letter_code
_entity_poly.pdbx_strand_id
1 'polypeptide(L)'
;MTRDNYLAELSKSYSLVSVLSTNNNCKVLRMRNKANGRDIVVRSMSEGVAAYGFLYRIKHKNLPAVYDVINLADGQIVFEEYIDGLTIAQIMETGPYRKGGAQKVAKEICHALYLLHLNGIVHRDIKPENVMVDNNGRVVLIDFNASRQVSNAGKDTVIMGTIGYASPEQLGISQSDARTDIYAMGVLLNVMVTGKHPSERIARGRVGKIVRKCTNVNPSDRYQSAKKLYEAL
;
A
#
# COMPACT_ATOMS: atom_id res chain seq x y z
N MET A 1 -2.39 -26.54 12.32
CA MET A 1 -3.26 -25.56 13.03
C MET A 1 -3.89 -24.68 11.97
N THR A 2 -5.18 -24.39 12.09
CA THR A 2 -5.91 -23.45 11.22
C THR A 2 -5.77 -22.03 11.73
N ARG A 3 -6.09 -21.03 10.88
CA ARG A 3 -6.06 -19.61 11.25
C ARG A 3 -6.97 -19.30 12.42
N ASP A 4 -8.18 -19.88 12.46
CA ASP A 4 -9.14 -19.64 13.55
C ASP A 4 -8.63 -20.18 14.87
N ASN A 5 -8.06 -21.39 14.87
CA ASN A 5 -7.44 -21.98 16.07
C ASN A 5 -6.26 -21.15 16.56
N TYR A 6 -5.45 -20.62 15.63
CA TYR A 6 -4.34 -19.73 15.99
C TYR A 6 -4.82 -18.42 16.60
N LEU A 7 -5.86 -17.78 16.02
CA LEU A 7 -6.44 -16.57 16.57
C LEU A 7 -7.10 -16.79 17.95
N ALA A 8 -7.71 -17.95 18.16
CA ALA A 8 -8.23 -18.32 19.47
C ALA A 8 -7.11 -18.44 20.52
N GLU A 9 -6.00 -19.09 20.16
CA GLU A 9 -4.82 -19.20 21.04
C GLU A 9 -4.19 -17.81 21.33
N LEU A 10 -4.12 -16.96 20.31
CA LEU A 10 -3.61 -15.60 20.42
C LEU A 10 -4.39 -14.75 21.42
N SER A 11 -5.69 -15.03 21.60
CA SER A 11 -6.56 -14.35 22.56
C SER A 11 -6.08 -14.46 24.02
N LYS A 12 -5.23 -15.42 24.34
CA LYS A 12 -4.62 -15.58 25.68
C LYS A 12 -3.65 -14.42 25.98
N SER A 13 -2.87 -13.98 24.98
CA SER A 13 -1.82 -12.96 25.11
C SER A 13 -2.25 -11.59 24.60
N TYR A 14 -3.27 -11.52 23.76
CA TYR A 14 -3.76 -10.28 23.15
C TYR A 14 -5.26 -10.12 23.35
N SER A 15 -5.72 -8.88 23.49
CA SER A 15 -7.13 -8.52 23.48
C SER A 15 -7.50 -7.81 22.17
N LEU A 16 -8.64 -8.13 21.59
CA LEU A 16 -9.17 -7.43 20.42
C LEU A 16 -9.58 -6.01 20.83
N VAL A 17 -9.02 -5.00 20.15
CA VAL A 17 -9.39 -3.59 20.29
C VAL A 17 -10.47 -3.22 19.29
N SER A 18 -10.24 -3.52 18.02
CA SER A 18 -11.21 -3.26 16.93
C SER A 18 -10.93 -4.13 15.71
N VAL A 19 -11.94 -4.31 14.87
CA VAL A 19 -11.80 -4.83 13.51
C VAL A 19 -11.55 -3.66 12.59
N LEU A 20 -10.38 -3.61 11.94
CA LEU A 20 -10.01 -2.52 11.04
C LEU A 20 -10.59 -2.73 9.64
N SER A 21 -10.60 -3.98 9.17
CA SER A 21 -11.17 -4.37 7.88
C SER A 21 -11.52 -5.85 7.88
N THR A 22 -12.53 -6.23 7.11
CA THR A 22 -12.87 -7.63 6.85
C THR A 22 -13.46 -7.79 5.46
N ASN A 23 -13.00 -8.82 4.74
CA ASN A 23 -13.59 -9.32 3.50
C ASN A 23 -13.44 -10.84 3.46
N ASN A 24 -13.89 -11.48 2.38
CA ASN A 24 -13.88 -12.95 2.25
C ASN A 24 -12.48 -13.56 2.39
N ASN A 25 -11.42 -12.84 2.05
CA ASN A 25 -10.06 -13.38 1.98
C ASN A 25 -9.12 -12.85 3.08
N CYS A 26 -9.49 -11.75 3.73
CA CYS A 26 -8.62 -11.13 4.73
C CYS A 26 -9.43 -10.48 5.86
N LYS A 27 -8.97 -10.70 7.09
CA LYS A 27 -9.44 -10.02 8.29
C LYS A 27 -8.28 -9.28 8.94
N VAL A 28 -8.45 -7.99 9.17
CA VAL A 28 -7.43 -7.10 9.75
C VAL A 28 -7.91 -6.62 11.11
N LEU A 29 -7.16 -6.95 12.15
CA LEU A 29 -7.51 -6.72 13.54
C LEU A 29 -6.50 -5.79 14.20
N ARG A 30 -6.97 -4.79 14.97
CA ARG A 30 -6.15 -4.11 15.95
C ARG A 30 -6.23 -4.91 17.26
N MET A 31 -5.10 -5.36 17.73
CA MET A 31 -5.00 -6.15 18.95
C MET A 31 -4.02 -5.51 19.93
N ARG A 32 -4.33 -5.61 21.23
CA ARG A 32 -3.49 -5.07 22.30
C ARG A 32 -2.79 -6.19 23.05
N ASN A 33 -1.48 -6.13 23.13
CA ASN A 33 -0.70 -7.05 23.95
C ASN A 33 -1.00 -6.82 25.44
N LYS A 34 -1.46 -7.87 26.13
CA LYS A 34 -1.88 -7.80 27.54
C LYS A 34 -0.73 -7.55 28.52
N ALA A 35 0.50 -7.94 28.14
CA ALA A 35 1.66 -7.82 29.01
C ALA A 35 2.27 -6.42 28.99
N ASN A 36 2.28 -5.73 27.85
CA ASN A 36 2.95 -4.44 27.68
C ASN A 36 2.06 -3.31 27.18
N GLY A 37 0.79 -3.57 26.92
CA GLY A 37 -0.19 -2.58 26.45
C GLY A 37 -0.01 -2.07 25.02
N ARG A 38 0.95 -2.62 24.25
CA ARG A 38 1.21 -2.18 22.88
C ARG A 38 0.15 -2.70 21.92
N ASP A 39 -0.29 -1.83 21.03
CA ASP A 39 -1.18 -2.19 19.93
C ASP A 39 -0.36 -2.70 18.73
N ILE A 40 -0.92 -3.71 18.08
CA ILE A 40 -0.40 -4.29 16.84
C ILE A 40 -1.55 -4.50 15.86
N VAL A 41 -1.22 -4.68 14.61
CA VAL A 41 -2.15 -5.18 13.59
C VAL A 41 -1.89 -6.66 13.37
N VAL A 42 -2.96 -7.45 13.37
CA VAL A 42 -2.94 -8.88 13.02
C VAL A 42 -3.78 -9.05 11.76
N ARG A 43 -3.13 -9.52 10.70
CA ARG A 43 -3.82 -9.89 9.44
C ARG A 43 -3.98 -11.40 9.40
N SER A 44 -5.20 -11.87 9.11
CA SER A 44 -5.50 -13.28 8.84
C SER A 44 -5.98 -13.39 7.40
N MET A 45 -5.19 -14.00 6.54
CA MET A 45 -5.41 -14.09 5.10
C MET A 45 -5.59 -15.55 4.67
N SER A 46 -6.55 -15.82 3.77
CA SER A 46 -6.79 -17.16 3.21
C SER A 46 -5.68 -17.64 2.27
N GLU A 47 -4.89 -16.70 1.74
CA GLU A 47 -3.76 -16.97 0.86
C GLU A 47 -2.51 -16.24 1.36
N GLY A 48 -1.35 -16.85 1.16
CA GLY A 48 -0.07 -16.25 1.53
C GLY A 48 0.33 -15.14 0.57
N VAL A 49 0.82 -14.02 1.11
CA VAL A 49 1.36 -12.90 0.35
C VAL A 49 2.87 -12.82 0.57
N ALA A 50 3.63 -13.10 -0.49
CA ALA A 50 5.10 -13.19 -0.42
C ALA A 50 5.78 -11.89 0.05
N ALA A 51 5.18 -10.72 -0.20
CA ALA A 51 5.72 -9.44 0.23
C ALA A 51 5.91 -9.35 1.74
N TYR A 52 5.06 -9.97 2.56
CA TYR A 52 5.23 -9.95 4.01
C TYR A 52 6.48 -10.68 4.48
N GLY A 53 6.89 -11.76 3.79
CA GLY A 53 8.16 -12.44 4.06
C GLY A 53 9.39 -11.56 3.79
N PHE A 54 9.31 -10.66 2.82
CA PHE A 54 10.33 -9.64 2.58
C PHE A 54 10.27 -8.54 3.65
N LEU A 55 9.10 -8.00 3.95
CA LEU A 55 8.90 -6.94 4.94
C LEU A 55 9.37 -7.35 6.33
N TYR A 56 9.20 -8.61 6.69
CA TYR A 56 9.70 -9.18 7.97
C TYR A 56 11.22 -9.03 8.15
N ARG A 57 11.97 -9.02 7.03
CA ARG A 57 13.45 -8.98 7.04
C ARG A 57 14.04 -7.57 6.98
N ILE A 58 13.20 -6.56 6.77
CA ILE A 58 13.66 -5.18 6.57
C ILE A 58 13.03 -4.23 7.58
N LYS A 59 13.68 -3.05 7.73
CA LYS A 59 13.09 -1.90 8.42
C LYS A 59 13.22 -0.70 7.51
N HIS A 60 12.10 -0.03 7.26
CA HIS A 60 12.07 1.18 6.45
C HIS A 60 11.05 2.17 7.02
N LYS A 61 11.41 3.46 7.12
CA LYS A 61 10.55 4.49 7.76
C LYS A 61 9.17 4.62 7.12
N ASN A 62 9.03 4.33 5.83
CA ASN A 62 7.78 4.49 5.09
C ASN A 62 7.04 3.17 4.85
N LEU A 63 7.43 2.10 5.54
CA LEU A 63 6.76 0.80 5.56
C LEU A 63 6.46 0.39 7.00
N PRO A 64 5.38 -0.36 7.26
CA PRO A 64 5.13 -0.90 8.59
C PRO A 64 6.21 -1.93 8.95
N ALA A 65 6.63 -1.96 10.20
CA ALA A 65 7.45 -3.05 10.70
C ALA A 65 6.60 -4.32 10.76
N VAL A 66 7.07 -5.40 10.15
CA VAL A 66 6.45 -6.72 10.28
C VAL A 66 7.19 -7.47 11.39
N TYR A 67 6.46 -7.90 12.41
CA TYR A 67 7.01 -8.55 13.59
C TYR A 67 7.08 -10.07 13.46
N ASP A 68 6.10 -10.66 12.73
CA ASP A 68 6.09 -12.11 12.48
C ASP A 68 5.20 -12.44 11.26
N VAL A 69 5.52 -13.56 10.61
CA VAL A 69 4.75 -14.09 9.46
C VAL A 69 4.61 -15.60 9.64
N ILE A 70 3.39 -16.05 9.85
CA ILE A 70 3.09 -17.45 10.15
C ILE A 70 2.29 -18.04 8.99
N ASN A 71 2.87 -19.03 8.32
CA ASN A 71 2.19 -19.79 7.27
C ASN A 71 1.47 -20.99 7.90
N LEU A 72 0.19 -21.11 7.62
CA LEU A 72 -0.70 -22.15 8.12
C LEU A 72 -1.25 -22.96 6.94
N ALA A 73 -1.89 -24.10 7.24
CA ALA A 73 -2.45 -24.96 6.20
C ALA A 73 -3.57 -24.30 5.38
N ASP A 74 -4.26 -23.33 5.98
CA ASP A 74 -5.41 -22.62 5.40
C ASP A 74 -5.12 -21.13 5.15
N GLY A 75 -3.85 -20.71 5.10
CA GLY A 75 -3.47 -19.33 4.80
C GLY A 75 -2.29 -18.79 5.61
N GLN A 76 -2.31 -17.50 5.86
CA GLN A 76 -1.19 -16.78 6.49
C GLN A 76 -1.69 -15.83 7.58
N ILE A 77 -0.95 -15.73 8.69
CA ILE A 77 -1.14 -14.70 9.71
C ILE A 77 0.10 -13.82 9.75
N VAL A 78 -0.11 -12.50 9.76
CA VAL A 78 0.95 -11.49 9.81
C VAL A 78 0.73 -10.58 11.01
N PHE A 79 1.79 -10.35 11.76
CA PHE A 79 1.86 -9.39 12.85
C PHE A 79 2.63 -8.17 12.39
N GLU A 80 1.99 -7.02 12.38
CA GLU A 80 2.64 -5.79 11.91
C GLU A 80 2.40 -4.61 12.86
N GLU A 81 3.17 -3.57 12.68
CA GLU A 81 3.08 -2.31 13.39
C GLU A 81 1.68 -1.70 13.24
N TYR A 82 1.08 -1.33 14.36
CA TYR A 82 -0.09 -0.46 14.36
C TYR A 82 0.37 0.99 14.15
N ILE A 83 -0.06 1.60 13.05
CA ILE A 83 0.22 3.01 12.77
C ILE A 83 -0.85 3.86 13.44
N ASP A 84 -0.46 4.58 14.48
CA ASP A 84 -1.34 5.51 15.17
C ASP A 84 -1.41 6.84 14.41
N GLY A 85 -2.40 6.97 13.53
CA GLY A 85 -2.53 8.09 12.63
C GLY A 85 -3.78 8.00 11.75
N LEU A 86 -3.83 8.82 10.72
CA LEU A 86 -4.94 8.89 9.77
C LEU A 86 -4.48 8.48 8.37
N THR A 87 -5.38 7.87 7.61
CA THR A 87 -5.15 7.65 6.18
C THR A 87 -5.22 8.98 5.41
N ILE A 88 -4.59 9.03 4.24
CA ILE A 88 -4.74 10.19 3.34
C ILE A 88 -6.21 10.41 2.99
N ALA A 89 -7.02 9.37 2.86
CA ALA A 89 -8.45 9.46 2.62
C ALA A 89 -9.15 10.25 3.76
N GLN A 90 -8.91 9.87 5.01
CA GLN A 90 -9.46 10.55 6.19
C GLN A 90 -8.99 12.00 6.31
N ILE A 91 -7.70 12.26 6.07
CA ILE A 91 -7.19 13.64 6.10
C ILE A 91 -7.87 14.49 5.03
N MET A 92 -8.16 13.92 3.86
CA MET A 92 -8.79 14.62 2.74
C MET A 92 -10.29 14.89 2.94
N GLU A 93 -10.94 14.31 3.93
CA GLU A 93 -12.32 14.69 4.31
C GLU A 93 -12.41 16.17 4.68
N THR A 94 -11.33 16.77 5.18
CA THR A 94 -11.23 18.21 5.48
C THR A 94 -10.85 19.06 4.27
N GLY A 95 -10.61 18.45 3.11
CA GLY A 95 -10.25 19.10 1.85
C GLY A 95 -8.91 18.63 1.26
N PRO A 96 -8.59 19.12 0.05
CA PRO A 96 -7.37 18.73 -0.66
C PRO A 96 -6.11 19.24 0.05
N TYR A 97 -5.02 18.50 -0.13
CA TYR A 97 -3.70 18.92 0.34
C TYR A 97 -3.22 20.17 -0.39
N ARG A 98 -2.48 21.03 0.32
CA ARG A 98 -1.63 22.02 -0.35
C ARG A 98 -0.59 21.30 -1.22
N LYS A 99 -0.25 21.85 -2.39
CA LYS A 99 0.67 21.22 -3.36
C LYS A 99 1.99 20.74 -2.72
N GLY A 100 2.62 21.55 -1.88
CA GLY A 100 3.86 21.17 -1.19
C GLY A 100 3.69 19.99 -0.23
N GLY A 101 2.57 19.91 0.48
CA GLY A 101 2.23 18.76 1.33
C GLY A 101 2.04 17.47 0.54
N ALA A 102 1.26 17.53 -0.56
CA ALA A 102 1.06 16.39 -1.43
C ALA A 102 2.37 15.88 -2.06
N GLN A 103 3.25 16.79 -2.49
CA GLN A 103 4.57 16.41 -3.02
C GLN A 103 5.47 15.77 -1.96
N LYS A 104 5.43 16.27 -0.71
CA LYS A 104 6.16 15.66 0.40
C LYS A 104 5.69 14.22 0.64
N VAL A 105 4.37 14.01 0.74
CA VAL A 105 3.79 12.66 0.86
C VAL A 105 4.22 11.77 -0.30
N ALA A 106 4.09 12.24 -1.54
CA ALA A 106 4.47 11.47 -2.72
C ALA A 106 5.97 11.09 -2.72
N LYS A 107 6.85 11.98 -2.27
CA LYS A 107 8.30 11.69 -2.12
C LYS A 107 8.57 10.59 -1.10
N GLU A 108 7.91 10.65 0.05
CA GLU A 108 8.05 9.62 1.08
C GLU A 108 7.59 8.25 0.58
N ILE A 109 6.48 8.18 -0.17
CA ILE A 109 6.02 6.92 -0.78
C ILE A 109 7.01 6.44 -1.85
N CYS A 110 7.59 7.33 -2.66
CA CYS A 110 8.60 6.95 -3.64
C CYS A 110 9.83 6.26 -3.00
N HIS A 111 10.21 6.61 -1.76
CA HIS A 111 11.27 5.91 -1.03
C HIS A 111 10.88 4.46 -0.73
N ALA A 112 9.65 4.23 -0.24
CA ALA A 112 9.15 2.88 0.00
C ALA A 112 9.11 2.06 -1.30
N LEU A 113 8.51 2.62 -2.35
CA LEU A 113 8.40 1.97 -3.64
C LEU A 113 9.75 1.65 -4.27
N TYR A 114 10.72 2.54 -4.14
CA TYR A 114 12.07 2.28 -4.66
C TYR A 114 12.68 1.01 -4.05
N LEU A 115 12.56 0.85 -2.72
CA LEU A 115 13.04 -0.34 -2.03
C LEU A 115 12.28 -1.60 -2.45
N LEU A 116 10.94 -1.53 -2.53
CA LEU A 116 10.11 -2.65 -2.96
C LEU A 116 10.45 -3.08 -4.40
N HIS A 117 10.54 -2.13 -5.32
CA HIS A 117 10.82 -2.39 -6.73
C HIS A 117 12.21 -2.99 -6.96
N LEU A 118 13.23 -2.55 -6.19
CA LEU A 118 14.58 -3.16 -6.23
C LEU A 118 14.56 -4.65 -5.85
N ASN A 119 13.57 -5.06 -5.05
CA ASN A 119 13.39 -6.46 -4.63
C ASN A 119 12.29 -7.18 -5.43
N GLY A 120 11.90 -6.62 -6.57
CA GLY A 120 10.91 -7.22 -7.45
C GLY A 120 9.49 -7.22 -6.91
N ILE A 121 9.16 -6.41 -5.89
CA ILE A 121 7.83 -6.33 -5.31
C ILE A 121 7.11 -5.12 -5.87
N VAL A 122 5.92 -5.33 -6.45
CA VAL A 122 4.99 -4.30 -6.92
C VAL A 122 3.79 -4.27 -5.98
N HIS A 123 3.42 -3.09 -5.50
CA HIS A 123 2.36 -2.91 -4.49
C HIS A 123 0.95 -3.12 -5.06
N ARG A 124 0.67 -2.55 -6.24
CA ARG A 124 -0.55 -2.72 -7.06
C ARG A 124 -1.84 -2.12 -6.51
N ASP A 125 -1.85 -1.57 -5.29
CA ASP A 125 -3.05 -0.93 -4.70
C ASP A 125 -2.70 0.38 -3.96
N ILE A 126 -1.98 1.29 -4.65
CA ILE A 126 -1.65 2.61 -4.11
C ILE A 126 -2.87 3.53 -4.26
N LYS A 127 -3.42 3.96 -3.14
CA LYS A 127 -4.60 4.83 -3.04
C LYS A 127 -4.61 5.58 -1.69
N PRO A 128 -5.47 6.60 -1.51
CA PRO A 128 -5.53 7.36 -0.26
C PRO A 128 -5.76 6.53 1.00
N GLU A 129 -6.51 5.43 0.92
CA GLU A 129 -6.82 4.53 2.02
C GLU A 129 -5.59 3.71 2.46
N ASN A 130 -4.63 3.49 1.56
CA ASN A 130 -3.44 2.67 1.80
C ASN A 130 -2.18 3.49 2.12
N VAL A 131 -2.32 4.78 2.36
CA VAL A 131 -1.25 5.67 2.83
C VAL A 131 -1.68 6.33 4.12
N MET A 132 -0.91 6.11 5.19
CA MET A 132 -1.15 6.71 6.50
C MET A 132 -0.13 7.79 6.82
N VAL A 133 -0.56 8.77 7.61
CA VAL A 133 0.33 9.74 8.27
C VAL A 133 0.14 9.57 9.76
N ASP A 134 1.21 9.19 10.47
CA ASP A 134 1.16 9.04 11.92
C ASP A 134 1.17 10.40 12.65
N ASN A 135 0.96 10.38 13.95
CA ASN A 135 0.92 11.57 14.79
C ASN A 135 2.23 12.37 14.83
N ASN A 136 3.36 11.79 14.36
CA ASN A 136 4.66 12.45 14.20
C ASN A 136 4.91 12.97 12.77
N GLY A 137 3.94 12.80 11.86
CA GLY A 137 4.06 13.20 10.46
C GLY A 137 4.84 12.21 9.59
N ARG A 138 5.10 10.98 10.06
CA ARG A 138 5.68 9.89 9.28
C ARG A 138 4.64 9.37 8.29
N VAL A 139 5.01 9.30 7.03
CA VAL A 139 4.18 8.74 5.95
C VAL A 139 4.49 7.26 5.81
N VAL A 140 3.48 6.40 5.83
CA VAL A 140 3.62 4.94 5.76
C VAL A 140 2.68 4.37 4.70
N LEU A 141 3.24 3.62 3.75
CA LEU A 141 2.49 2.83 2.78
C LEU A 141 2.10 1.51 3.43
N ILE A 142 0.81 1.21 3.48
CA ILE A 142 0.24 0.04 4.14
C ILE A 142 -0.52 -0.85 3.14
N ASP A 143 -0.90 -2.04 3.59
CA ASP A 143 -1.75 -3.01 2.87
C ASP A 143 -1.13 -3.60 1.60
N PHE A 144 -0.40 -4.69 1.79
CA PHE A 144 0.30 -5.43 0.73
C PHE A 144 -0.50 -6.60 0.16
N ASN A 145 -1.80 -6.69 0.44
CA ASN A 145 -2.63 -7.85 0.03
C ASN A 145 -2.70 -8.04 -1.48
N ALA A 146 -2.68 -6.95 -2.25
CA ALA A 146 -2.66 -6.98 -3.71
C ALA A 146 -1.24 -7.09 -4.29
N SER A 147 -0.19 -7.03 -3.46
CA SER A 147 1.19 -6.98 -3.92
C SER A 147 1.61 -8.28 -4.61
N ARG A 148 2.54 -8.14 -5.54
CA ARG A 148 3.10 -9.26 -6.29
C ARG A 148 4.62 -9.20 -6.32
N GLN A 149 5.23 -10.36 -6.21
CA GLN A 149 6.63 -10.52 -6.56
C GLN A 149 6.73 -10.82 -8.06
N VAL A 150 7.42 -9.94 -8.79
CA VAL A 150 7.65 -10.12 -10.23
C VAL A 150 8.62 -11.29 -10.41
N SER A 151 8.11 -12.38 -10.95
CA SER A 151 8.91 -13.53 -11.39
C SER A 151 8.91 -13.56 -12.92
N ASN A 152 9.95 -14.14 -13.53
CA ASN A 152 10.09 -14.26 -14.98
C ASN A 152 9.05 -15.16 -15.64
N ALA A 153 8.10 -15.72 -14.90
CA ALA A 153 7.10 -16.65 -15.39
C ALA A 153 5.68 -16.15 -15.09
N GLY A 154 4.94 -15.83 -16.16
CA GLY A 154 3.48 -15.78 -16.18
C GLY A 154 2.84 -14.39 -16.24
N LYS A 155 1.73 -14.31 -17.00
CA LYS A 155 0.84 -13.15 -17.04
C LYS A 155 0.12 -12.98 -15.70
N ASP A 156 -0.33 -11.75 -15.39
CA ASP A 156 -1.26 -11.52 -14.31
C ASP A 156 -2.56 -12.31 -14.58
N THR A 157 -2.83 -13.33 -13.77
CA THR A 157 -3.98 -14.22 -13.95
C THR A 157 -5.25 -13.69 -13.28
N VAL A 158 -5.12 -12.67 -12.44
CA VAL A 158 -6.25 -12.09 -11.69
C VAL A 158 -6.23 -10.57 -11.88
N ILE A 159 -7.39 -10.02 -12.25
CA ILE A 159 -7.62 -8.58 -12.27
C ILE A 159 -7.60 -8.11 -10.80
N MET A 160 -6.58 -7.34 -10.44
CA MET A 160 -6.43 -6.78 -9.09
C MET A 160 -6.20 -5.28 -9.15
N GLY A 161 -6.74 -4.59 -8.16
CA GLY A 161 -6.58 -3.14 -7.98
C GLY A 161 -7.92 -2.46 -7.74
N THR A 162 -7.86 -1.26 -7.19
CA THR A 162 -9.05 -0.44 -6.94
C THR A 162 -9.45 0.30 -8.20
N ILE A 163 -10.73 0.21 -8.60
CA ILE A 163 -11.28 0.93 -9.75
C ILE A 163 -10.93 2.42 -9.61
N GLY A 164 -10.37 3.00 -10.69
CA GLY A 164 -9.90 4.38 -10.73
C GLY A 164 -8.42 4.56 -10.37
N TYR A 165 -7.78 3.65 -9.61
CA TYR A 165 -6.35 3.70 -9.31
C TYR A 165 -5.55 2.65 -10.07
N ALA A 166 -6.20 1.55 -10.46
CA ALA A 166 -5.58 0.48 -11.24
C ALA A 166 -5.11 1.01 -12.60
N SER A 167 -3.88 0.65 -12.97
CA SER A 167 -3.34 0.96 -14.27
C SER A 167 -3.98 0.08 -15.36
N PRO A 168 -3.98 0.52 -16.63
CA PRO A 168 -4.58 -0.25 -17.73
C PRO A 168 -4.07 -1.70 -17.82
N GLU A 169 -2.78 -1.93 -17.57
CA GLU A 169 -2.19 -3.27 -17.58
C GLU A 169 -2.74 -4.20 -16.48
N GLN A 170 -3.17 -3.66 -15.32
CA GLN A 170 -3.80 -4.46 -14.25
C GLN A 170 -5.17 -5.01 -14.65
N LEU A 171 -5.78 -4.48 -15.70
CA LEU A 171 -7.05 -4.96 -16.23
C LEU A 171 -6.90 -6.19 -17.15
N GLY A 172 -5.77 -6.90 -17.07
CA GLY A 172 -5.54 -8.15 -17.80
C GLY A 172 -4.91 -7.98 -19.18
N ILE A 173 -4.43 -6.76 -19.53
CA ILE A 173 -3.84 -6.47 -20.84
C ILE A 173 -2.37 -6.92 -20.89
N SER A 174 -1.62 -6.74 -19.79
CA SER A 174 -0.21 -7.13 -19.70
C SER A 174 0.22 -7.35 -18.25
N GLN A 175 1.47 -7.77 -18.05
CA GLN A 175 2.01 -8.01 -16.71
C GLN A 175 2.27 -6.70 -15.97
N SER A 176 1.89 -6.64 -14.69
CA SER A 176 2.22 -5.54 -13.79
C SER A 176 3.70 -5.51 -13.45
N ASP A 177 4.30 -4.33 -13.49
CA ASP A 177 5.67 -4.06 -13.03
C ASP A 177 5.74 -2.76 -12.20
N ALA A 178 6.94 -2.29 -11.89
CA ALA A 178 7.16 -1.06 -11.12
C ALA A 178 6.39 0.17 -11.67
N ARG A 179 6.11 0.21 -12.98
CA ARG A 179 5.41 1.32 -13.64
C ARG A 179 3.90 1.30 -13.39
N THR A 180 3.37 0.18 -12.92
CA THR A 180 2.01 0.05 -12.38
C THR A 180 1.83 0.94 -11.15
N ASP A 181 2.76 0.86 -10.20
CA ASP A 181 2.75 1.72 -9.01
C ASP A 181 2.98 3.21 -9.36
N ILE A 182 3.79 3.49 -10.39
CA ILE A 182 3.98 4.86 -10.90
C ILE A 182 2.68 5.46 -11.41
N TYR A 183 1.84 4.67 -12.11
CA TYR A 183 0.53 5.12 -12.56
C TYR A 183 -0.35 5.51 -11.37
N ALA A 184 -0.50 4.59 -10.41
CA ALA A 184 -1.30 4.82 -9.21
C ALA A 184 -0.79 6.02 -8.36
N MET A 185 0.53 6.21 -8.29
CA MET A 185 1.14 7.41 -7.67
C MET A 185 0.75 8.71 -8.37
N GLY A 186 0.63 8.70 -9.70
CA GLY A 186 0.14 9.86 -10.46
C GLY A 186 -1.31 10.17 -10.13
N VAL A 187 -2.17 9.15 -10.05
CA VAL A 187 -3.57 9.30 -9.64
C VAL A 187 -3.66 9.85 -8.22
N LEU A 188 -2.95 9.23 -7.27
CA LEU A 188 -2.92 9.65 -5.87
C LEU A 188 -2.47 11.12 -5.71
N LEU A 189 -1.37 11.51 -6.38
CA LEU A 189 -0.88 12.89 -6.35
C LEU A 189 -1.93 13.88 -6.86
N ASN A 190 -2.63 13.54 -7.95
CA ASN A 190 -3.69 14.37 -8.49
C ASN A 190 -4.85 14.51 -7.52
N VAL A 191 -5.30 13.39 -6.95
CA VAL A 191 -6.42 13.36 -5.99
C VAL A 191 -6.06 14.17 -4.75
N MET A 192 -4.86 14.03 -4.20
CA MET A 192 -4.41 14.83 -3.07
C MET A 192 -4.47 16.33 -3.34
N VAL A 193 -4.09 16.80 -4.55
CA VAL A 193 -4.00 18.24 -4.89
C VAL A 193 -5.34 18.82 -5.31
N THR A 194 -6.19 18.03 -5.99
CA THR A 194 -7.43 18.56 -6.63
C THR A 194 -8.71 18.09 -5.96
N GLY A 195 -8.66 17.05 -5.12
CA GLY A 195 -9.81 16.32 -4.61
C GLY A 195 -10.55 15.52 -5.69
N LYS A 196 -9.99 15.39 -6.91
CA LYS A 196 -10.65 14.78 -8.06
C LYS A 196 -9.75 13.79 -8.78
N HIS A 197 -10.35 12.75 -9.34
CA HIS A 197 -9.65 11.81 -10.21
C HIS A 197 -9.09 12.53 -11.47
N PRO A 198 -7.95 12.09 -12.05
CA PRO A 198 -7.36 12.72 -13.25
C PRO A 198 -8.29 12.77 -14.47
N SER A 199 -9.25 11.84 -14.60
CA SER A 199 -10.26 11.86 -15.66
C SER A 199 -11.27 13.01 -15.54
N GLU A 200 -11.48 13.51 -14.31
CA GLU A 200 -12.37 14.65 -14.08
C GLU A 200 -11.60 15.98 -14.12
N ARG A 201 -10.44 16.03 -13.47
CA ARG A 201 -9.64 17.24 -13.35
C ARG A 201 -8.17 16.93 -13.09
N ILE A 202 -7.29 17.43 -13.92
CA ILE A 202 -5.84 17.36 -13.74
C ILE A 202 -5.33 18.64 -13.04
N ALA A 203 -4.43 18.46 -12.08
CA ALA A 203 -3.72 19.55 -11.40
C ALA A 203 -3.01 20.47 -12.40
N ARG A 204 -2.84 21.74 -12.04
CA ARG A 204 -2.17 22.73 -12.91
C ARG A 204 -0.67 22.82 -12.65
N GLY A 205 0.08 23.33 -13.64
CA GLY A 205 1.50 23.60 -13.53
C GLY A 205 2.38 22.33 -13.49
N ARG A 206 3.48 22.37 -12.72
CA ARG A 206 4.44 21.25 -12.63
C ARG A 206 3.80 19.94 -12.19
N VAL A 207 2.94 19.98 -11.16
CA VAL A 207 2.24 18.80 -10.68
C VAL A 207 1.41 18.15 -11.78
N GLY A 208 0.66 18.95 -12.56
CA GLY A 208 -0.13 18.43 -13.67
C GLY A 208 0.71 17.78 -14.78
N LYS A 209 1.92 18.29 -15.03
CA LYS A 209 2.86 17.65 -15.98
C LYS A 209 3.32 16.28 -15.46
N ILE A 210 3.61 16.19 -14.15
CA ILE A 210 4.00 14.93 -13.50
C ILE A 210 2.86 13.93 -13.57
N VAL A 211 1.65 14.34 -13.20
CA VAL A 211 0.45 13.49 -13.25
C VAL A 211 0.24 12.91 -14.65
N ARG A 212 0.21 13.75 -15.69
CA ARG A 212 0.03 13.28 -17.08
C ARG A 212 1.06 12.24 -17.47
N LYS A 213 2.33 12.47 -17.10
CA LYS A 213 3.40 11.50 -17.39
C LYS A 213 3.22 10.19 -16.63
N CYS A 214 2.86 10.24 -15.35
CA CYS A 214 2.59 9.04 -14.55
C CYS A 214 1.41 8.23 -15.11
N THR A 215 0.32 8.91 -15.51
CA THR A 215 -0.94 8.29 -15.92
C THR A 215 -1.03 8.03 -17.43
N ASN A 216 0.10 8.01 -18.14
CA ASN A 216 0.12 7.62 -19.54
C ASN A 216 -0.36 6.16 -19.68
N VAL A 217 -1.16 5.90 -20.72
CA VAL A 217 -1.68 4.55 -21.01
C VAL A 217 -0.53 3.58 -21.27
N ASN A 218 0.45 4.02 -22.10
CA ASN A 218 1.64 3.21 -22.37
C ASN A 218 2.64 3.31 -21.21
N PRO A 219 2.99 2.19 -20.53
CA PRO A 219 3.96 2.19 -19.43
C PRO A 219 5.34 2.72 -19.82
N SER A 220 5.75 2.59 -21.09
CA SER A 220 7.05 3.08 -21.59
C SER A 220 7.17 4.60 -21.56
N ASP A 221 6.05 5.34 -21.60
CA ASP A 221 6.01 6.79 -21.58
C ASP A 221 5.93 7.37 -20.16
N ARG A 222 5.78 6.51 -19.14
CA ARG A 222 5.77 6.89 -17.71
C ARG A 222 7.20 7.13 -17.20
N TYR A 223 7.33 7.57 -15.96
CA TYR A 223 8.60 7.46 -15.25
C TYR A 223 8.96 5.98 -15.09
N GLN A 224 10.21 5.61 -15.40
CA GLN A 224 10.63 4.21 -15.45
C GLN A 224 11.04 3.65 -14.08
N SER A 225 11.01 4.45 -13.02
CA SER A 225 11.27 4.02 -11.65
C SER A 225 10.71 5.02 -10.63
N ALA A 226 10.49 4.56 -9.40
CA ALA A 226 10.12 5.42 -8.27
C ALA A 226 11.18 6.50 -8.00
N LYS A 227 12.47 6.21 -8.23
CA LYS A 227 13.56 7.19 -8.15
C LYS A 227 13.37 8.33 -9.17
N LYS A 228 13.05 8.01 -10.43
CA LYS A 228 12.82 9.02 -11.47
C LYS A 228 11.58 9.88 -11.19
N LEU A 229 10.54 9.29 -10.60
CA LEU A 229 9.37 10.05 -10.14
C LEU A 229 9.76 10.99 -8.97
N TYR A 230 10.50 10.49 -7.99
CA TYR A 230 11.00 11.27 -6.86
C TYR A 230 11.80 12.51 -7.30
N GLU A 231 12.70 12.34 -8.26
CA GLU A 231 13.53 13.45 -8.83
C GLU A 231 12.66 14.51 -9.54
N ALA A 232 11.50 14.12 -10.08
CA ALA A 232 10.58 15.02 -10.76
C ALA A 232 9.66 15.79 -9.80
N LEU A 233 9.38 15.23 -8.59
CA LEU A 233 8.57 15.85 -7.53
C LEU A 233 9.30 17.00 -6.84
#